data_524939b8214a62daaad1fd8e76e9c21d
#
_entry.id   524939b8214a62daaad1fd8e76e9c21d
#
_cell.length_a   1.000
_cell.length_b   1.000
_cell.length_c   1.000
_cell.angle_alpha   90.00
_cell.angle_beta   90.00
_cell.angle_gamma   90.00
#
_symmetry.space_group_name_H-M   'P 1'
#
loop_
_entity.id
_entity.type
_entity.pdbx_description
1 polymer ?
#
loop_
_entity_poly.entity_id
_entity_poly.type
_entity_poly.pdbx_seq_one_letter_code
_entity_poly.pdbx_strand_id
1 'polypeptide(L)'
;MFTRSVRRRSVVIAAIASSAMLLVPAAAAVPAFDFAAPIFGLAARERLLYVADSGAGVVRLGSTEGRLVAELPGVTDVVPLDRGRMWALTTGRKGSLFKIVEGTPKAVAGIAAFEAAENPDGGEIDSNPFDLARLGGGRVLVADAAANALLIVEDGQVDWVATLPGELVPTDNAKTLAGCPNPPEEFAFVCDLPAEIEAQPVTTSVAVGPDGAFYLSELKGDPAPLGRSQIWRIEPDARHVQCGTDPACTVVADGLTSIVDINFGPDGMLHVVEIDEASWAAVEFFPDAMVGGTIDVCDVTTGVCTEEATGLTIPIAVVVKDNGKVFAAVSALIPGEAAVVEIGA
;
A
#
# COMPACT_ATOMS: atom_id res chain seq x y z
N MET A 1 -11.53 10.45 -29.55
CA MET A 1 -10.19 10.20 -30.14
C MET A 1 -9.31 11.41 -29.84
N PHE A 2 -8.82 11.53 -28.60
CA PHE A 2 -7.86 12.52 -28.15
C PHE A 2 -6.84 11.82 -27.25
N THR A 3 -5.86 11.19 -27.89
CA THR A 3 -4.65 10.75 -27.23
C THR A 3 -3.72 11.98 -27.08
N ARG A 4 -3.67 12.57 -25.91
CA ARG A 4 -2.56 13.42 -25.50
C ARG A 4 -1.75 12.67 -24.46
N SER A 5 -0.60 12.17 -24.89
CA SER A 5 0.48 11.69 -24.04
C SER A 5 0.83 12.76 -23.00
N VAL A 6 0.43 12.55 -21.76
CA VAL A 6 0.92 13.33 -20.62
C VAL A 6 2.34 12.82 -20.33
N ARG A 7 3.34 13.61 -20.73
CA ARG A 7 4.73 13.33 -20.36
C ARG A 7 4.86 13.40 -18.84
N ARG A 8 5.12 12.26 -18.21
CA ARG A 8 5.50 12.17 -16.80
C ARG A 8 6.68 13.12 -16.55
N ARG A 9 6.43 14.21 -15.81
CA ARG A 9 7.48 14.98 -15.17
C ARG A 9 7.67 14.38 -13.79
N SER A 10 8.84 13.83 -13.53
CA SER A 10 9.27 13.49 -12.18
C SER A 10 9.11 14.73 -11.30
N VAL A 11 8.14 14.72 -10.41
CA VAL A 11 7.95 15.79 -9.44
C VAL A 11 9.00 15.57 -8.35
N VAL A 12 9.98 16.45 -8.32
CA VAL A 12 10.87 16.60 -7.18
C VAL A 12 10.04 17.26 -6.09
N ILE A 13 9.73 16.52 -5.02
CA ILE A 13 9.04 17.04 -3.84
C ILE A 13 9.92 18.12 -3.24
N ALA A 14 9.56 19.39 -3.42
CA ALA A 14 10.19 20.50 -2.74
C ALA A 14 9.73 20.51 -1.29
N ALA A 15 10.67 20.60 -0.37
CA ALA A 15 10.45 20.65 1.07
C ALA A 15 9.41 21.71 1.45
N ILE A 16 8.31 21.29 2.04
CA ILE A 16 7.31 22.17 2.66
C ILE A 16 7.63 22.22 4.15
N ALA A 17 8.15 23.34 4.58
CA ALA A 17 8.25 23.69 5.99
C ALA A 17 7.08 24.61 6.33
N SER A 18 6.06 24.09 7.02
CA SER A 18 5.24 24.88 7.94
C SER A 18 4.31 23.97 8.74
N SER A 19 4.62 23.88 10.02
CA SER A 19 4.05 22.99 11.02
C SER A 19 2.72 23.51 11.53
N ALA A 20 1.65 22.76 11.36
CA ALA A 20 0.57 22.72 12.32
C ALA A 20 0.72 21.42 13.11
N MET A 21 1.29 21.51 14.32
CA MET A 21 1.43 20.42 15.27
C MET A 21 0.03 20.05 15.78
N LEU A 22 -0.61 19.03 15.18
CA LEU A 22 -1.67 18.30 15.84
C LEU A 22 -1.00 17.39 16.89
N LEU A 23 -1.41 17.54 18.15
CA LEU A 23 -0.95 16.70 19.26
C LEU A 23 -1.48 15.29 19.06
N VAL A 24 -0.67 14.45 18.43
CA VAL A 24 -0.82 13.00 18.51
C VAL A 24 -0.49 12.61 19.95
N PRO A 25 -1.31 11.81 20.67
CA PRO A 25 -0.89 11.27 21.96
C PRO A 25 0.44 10.55 21.75
N ALA A 26 1.39 10.78 22.64
CA ALA A 26 2.76 10.29 22.50
C ALA A 26 2.74 8.75 22.40
N ALA A 27 2.78 8.24 21.19
CA ALA A 27 3.03 6.83 20.92
C ALA A 27 4.40 6.47 21.50
N ALA A 28 4.53 5.31 22.15
CA ALA A 28 5.81 4.83 22.65
C ALA A 28 6.74 4.63 21.45
N ALA A 29 7.73 5.50 21.32
CA ALA A 29 8.64 5.49 20.17
C ALA A 29 9.43 4.18 20.14
N VAL A 30 9.33 3.46 19.04
CA VAL A 30 10.32 2.49 18.61
C VAL A 30 11.68 3.21 18.53
N PRO A 31 12.83 2.56 18.75
CA PRO A 31 14.12 3.24 18.68
C PRO A 31 14.21 4.09 17.42
N ALA A 32 14.55 5.35 17.58
CA ALA A 32 14.72 6.27 16.46
C ALA A 32 15.75 5.70 15.49
N PHE A 33 15.39 5.60 14.24
CA PHE A 33 16.28 5.24 13.14
C PHE A 33 16.12 6.32 12.06
N ASP A 34 17.22 6.73 11.48
CA ASP A 34 17.24 7.72 10.41
C ASP A 34 17.00 6.99 9.07
N PHE A 35 15.74 6.91 8.68
CA PHE A 35 15.35 6.26 7.43
C PHE A 35 15.69 7.16 6.24
N ALA A 36 16.18 6.53 5.17
CA ALA A 36 16.43 7.25 3.92
C ALA A 36 15.11 7.69 3.24
N ALA A 37 13.99 7.01 3.58
CA ALA A 37 12.64 7.21 3.06
C ALA A 37 12.54 7.19 1.51
N PRO A 38 11.35 6.88 0.95
CA PRO A 38 10.12 6.54 1.68
C PRO A 38 10.15 5.16 2.34
N ILE A 39 9.33 4.98 3.39
CA ILE A 39 9.03 3.67 3.97
C ILE A 39 7.71 3.18 3.36
N PHE A 40 7.69 1.98 2.75
CA PHE A 40 6.48 1.44 2.14
C PHE A 40 5.93 0.20 2.83
N GLY A 41 6.76 -0.61 3.50
CA GLY A 41 6.32 -1.85 4.09
C GLY A 41 6.87 -2.07 5.50
N LEU A 42 6.07 -2.75 6.33
CA LEU A 42 6.40 -3.17 7.68
C LEU A 42 6.11 -4.65 7.87
N ALA A 43 7.02 -5.37 8.51
CA ALA A 43 6.78 -6.72 8.93
C ALA A 43 7.26 -6.97 10.36
N ALA A 44 6.62 -7.88 11.06
CA ALA A 44 7.03 -8.31 12.39
C ALA A 44 7.46 -9.77 12.39
N ARG A 45 8.48 -10.07 13.20
CA ARG A 45 8.81 -11.44 13.52
C ARG A 45 9.37 -11.49 14.95
N GLU A 46 8.73 -12.27 15.81
CA GLU A 46 9.06 -12.34 17.23
C GLU A 46 9.03 -10.92 17.86
N ARG A 47 10.18 -10.44 18.35
CA ARG A 47 10.30 -9.10 18.97
C ARG A 47 10.79 -8.03 18.00
N LEU A 48 11.17 -8.41 16.78
CA LEU A 48 11.77 -7.54 15.78
C LEU A 48 10.73 -6.97 14.82
N LEU A 49 11.00 -5.77 14.33
CA LEU A 49 10.33 -5.20 13.17
C LEU A 49 11.31 -5.15 11.99
N TYR A 50 10.78 -5.29 10.80
CA TYR A 50 11.51 -5.14 9.55
C TYR A 50 10.80 -4.06 8.74
N VAL A 51 11.58 -3.17 8.17
CA VAL A 51 11.09 -1.97 7.48
C VAL A 51 11.63 -1.99 6.06
N ALA A 52 10.77 -1.83 5.08
CA ALA A 52 11.15 -1.59 3.70
C ALA A 52 11.43 -0.08 3.51
N ASP A 53 12.69 0.31 3.67
CA ASP A 53 13.18 1.66 3.42
C ASP A 53 13.63 1.75 1.96
N SER A 54 12.79 2.32 1.11
CA SER A 54 13.00 2.35 -0.35
C SER A 54 14.26 3.10 -0.76
N GLY A 55 14.72 4.04 0.06
CA GLY A 55 15.97 4.76 -0.19
C GLY A 55 17.22 3.94 0.08
N ALA A 56 17.16 2.95 1.00
CA ALA A 56 18.33 2.21 1.46
C ALA A 56 18.21 0.70 1.27
N GLY A 57 17.08 0.10 1.68
CA GLY A 57 16.88 -1.34 1.68
C GLY A 57 16.11 -1.82 2.91
N VAL A 58 16.39 -3.03 3.37
CA VAL A 58 15.70 -3.61 4.52
C VAL A 58 16.39 -3.22 5.82
N VAL A 59 15.65 -2.52 6.68
CA VAL A 59 16.09 -2.12 8.03
C VAL A 59 15.44 -3.05 9.06
N ARG A 60 16.20 -3.51 10.04
CA ARG A 60 15.69 -4.26 11.18
C ARG A 60 15.74 -3.40 12.45
N LEU A 61 14.60 -3.25 13.10
CA LEU A 61 14.47 -2.56 14.39
C LEU A 61 14.39 -3.56 15.54
N GLY A 62 15.28 -3.40 16.51
CA GLY A 62 15.25 -4.11 17.78
C GLY A 62 14.61 -3.26 18.87
N SER A 63 14.88 -3.58 20.16
CA SER A 63 14.37 -2.81 21.29
C SER A 63 15.16 -1.52 21.57
N THR A 64 16.41 -1.44 21.12
CA THR A 64 17.34 -0.35 21.46
C THR A 64 18.00 0.28 20.23
N GLU A 65 18.03 -0.42 19.10
CA GLU A 65 18.70 0.05 17.89
C GLU A 65 18.05 -0.48 16.61
N GLY A 66 18.20 0.29 15.54
CA GLY A 66 17.91 -0.12 14.16
C GLY A 66 19.20 -0.35 13.39
N ARG A 67 19.15 -1.21 12.37
CA ARG A 67 20.26 -1.41 11.43
C ARG A 67 19.79 -1.83 10.06
N LEU A 68 20.47 -1.37 9.03
CA LEU A 68 20.33 -1.89 7.67
C LEU A 68 20.83 -3.35 7.65
N VAL A 69 19.99 -4.28 7.18
CA VAL A 69 20.31 -5.72 7.13
C VAL A 69 20.45 -6.23 5.71
N ALA A 70 19.98 -5.50 4.72
CA ALA A 70 20.22 -5.75 3.30
C ALA A 70 20.10 -4.44 2.51
N GLU A 71 21.08 -4.12 1.68
CA GLU A 71 20.98 -3.03 0.71
C GLU A 71 20.10 -3.48 -0.47
N LEU A 72 18.98 -2.79 -0.68
CA LEU A 72 18.05 -3.05 -1.78
C LEU A 72 17.22 -1.77 -2.07
N PRO A 73 17.81 -0.74 -2.67
CA PRO A 73 17.08 0.46 -3.03
C PRO A 73 15.88 0.15 -3.94
N GLY A 74 14.77 0.84 -3.72
CA GLY A 74 13.50 0.58 -4.40
C GLY A 74 12.67 -0.53 -3.77
N VAL A 75 13.06 -1.02 -2.58
CA VAL A 75 12.24 -2.00 -1.83
C VAL A 75 10.91 -1.38 -1.43
N THR A 76 9.81 -2.12 -1.66
CA THR A 76 8.46 -1.71 -1.28
C THR A 76 7.93 -2.50 -0.10
N ASP A 77 8.24 -3.79 -0.03
CA ASP A 77 7.83 -4.59 1.11
C ASP A 77 8.81 -5.72 1.43
N VAL A 78 8.69 -6.29 2.64
CA VAL A 78 9.54 -7.35 3.16
C VAL A 78 8.78 -8.32 4.05
N VAL A 79 8.98 -9.62 3.85
CA VAL A 79 8.47 -10.66 4.76
C VAL A 79 9.63 -11.50 5.32
N PRO A 80 9.89 -11.42 6.64
CA PRO A 80 10.94 -12.18 7.28
C PRO A 80 10.62 -13.68 7.33
N LEU A 81 11.62 -14.49 7.04
CA LEU A 81 11.61 -15.96 7.11
C LEU A 81 12.54 -16.46 8.22
N ASP A 82 12.66 -17.78 8.34
CA ASP A 82 13.59 -18.39 9.30
C ASP A 82 15.06 -18.16 8.94
N ARG A 83 15.92 -18.10 9.94
CA ARG A 83 17.38 -18.11 9.80
C ARG A 83 17.94 -16.95 8.98
N GLY A 84 17.42 -15.73 9.22
CA GLY A 84 17.90 -14.52 8.56
C GLY A 84 17.62 -14.47 7.05
N ARG A 85 16.70 -15.30 6.58
CA ARG A 85 16.15 -15.22 5.22
C ARG A 85 14.92 -14.32 5.21
N MET A 86 14.65 -13.69 4.09
CA MET A 86 13.43 -12.90 3.89
C MET A 86 13.06 -12.84 2.40
N TRP A 87 11.80 -12.63 2.14
CA TRP A 87 11.35 -12.15 0.85
C TRP A 87 11.34 -10.63 0.87
N ALA A 88 11.64 -10.02 -0.26
CA ALA A 88 11.54 -8.58 -0.44
C ALA A 88 11.04 -8.27 -1.85
N LEU A 89 10.25 -7.24 -1.98
CA LEU A 89 9.67 -6.79 -3.23
C LEU A 89 10.30 -5.45 -3.62
N THR A 90 10.50 -5.21 -4.90
CA THR A 90 10.92 -3.91 -5.41
C THR A 90 9.97 -3.42 -6.49
N THR A 91 9.87 -2.11 -6.63
CA THR A 91 9.06 -1.44 -7.66
C THR A 91 9.87 -0.94 -8.86
N GLY A 92 9.17 -0.27 -9.79
CA GLY A 92 9.69 0.36 -10.97
C GLY A 92 9.84 -0.59 -12.15
N ARG A 93 10.48 -0.12 -13.23
CA ARG A 93 10.59 -0.84 -14.53
C ARG A 93 11.22 -2.23 -14.46
N LYS A 94 11.85 -2.58 -13.36
CA LYS A 94 12.45 -3.88 -13.08
C LYS A 94 11.89 -4.47 -11.78
N GLY A 95 10.68 -4.08 -11.40
CA GLY A 95 9.99 -4.57 -10.23
C GLY A 95 10.07 -6.09 -10.14
N SER A 96 10.58 -6.59 -9.04
CA SER A 96 10.96 -8.01 -8.89
C SER A 96 10.80 -8.49 -7.46
N LEU A 97 10.52 -9.78 -7.34
CA LEU A 97 10.61 -10.49 -6.07
C LEU A 97 12.06 -10.95 -5.82
N PHE A 98 12.58 -10.65 -4.65
CA PHE A 98 13.90 -11.05 -4.19
C PHE A 98 13.80 -12.02 -3.01
N LYS A 99 14.76 -12.92 -2.93
CA LYS A 99 15.05 -13.68 -1.72
C LYS A 99 16.36 -13.15 -1.15
N ILE A 100 16.32 -12.69 0.09
CA ILE A 100 17.51 -12.25 0.82
C ILE A 100 17.98 -13.38 1.71
N VAL A 101 19.27 -13.68 1.65
CA VAL A 101 19.94 -14.69 2.49
C VAL A 101 21.19 -14.03 3.06
N GLU A 102 21.30 -13.99 4.39
CA GLU A 102 22.47 -13.38 5.09
C GLU A 102 22.79 -11.97 4.57
N GLY A 103 21.75 -11.15 4.33
CA GLY A 103 21.87 -9.78 3.85
C GLY A 103 22.11 -9.63 2.34
N THR A 104 22.23 -10.74 1.60
CA THR A 104 22.47 -10.70 0.15
C THR A 104 21.16 -10.92 -0.62
N PRO A 105 20.64 -9.92 -1.35
CA PRO A 105 19.44 -10.07 -2.18
C PRO A 105 19.78 -10.81 -3.48
N LYS A 106 18.89 -11.72 -3.87
CA LYS A 106 18.91 -12.44 -5.15
C LYS A 106 17.54 -12.39 -5.78
N ALA A 107 17.43 -11.85 -6.99
CA ALA A 107 16.18 -11.85 -7.75
C ALA A 107 15.71 -13.28 -8.02
N VAL A 108 14.41 -13.51 -7.83
CA VAL A 108 13.72 -14.79 -8.00
C VAL A 108 12.74 -14.73 -9.15
N ALA A 109 11.95 -13.65 -9.25
CA ALA A 109 10.96 -13.49 -10.29
C ALA A 109 10.85 -12.01 -10.70
N GLY A 110 10.66 -11.76 -12.01
CA GLY A 110 10.44 -10.41 -12.55
C GLY A 110 8.95 -10.11 -12.65
N ILE A 111 8.42 -9.30 -11.75
CA ILE A 111 6.99 -8.95 -11.71
C ILE A 111 6.65 -8.03 -12.89
N ALA A 112 7.39 -6.95 -13.05
CA ALA A 112 7.19 -6.04 -14.18
C ALA A 112 7.41 -6.69 -15.56
N ALA A 113 8.23 -7.74 -15.64
CA ALA A 113 8.41 -8.49 -16.87
C ALA A 113 7.20 -9.39 -17.18
N PHE A 114 6.54 -9.92 -16.15
CA PHE A 114 5.29 -10.67 -16.29
C PHE A 114 4.18 -9.76 -16.80
N GLU A 115 3.98 -8.59 -16.18
CA GLU A 115 2.99 -7.61 -16.62
C GLU A 115 3.20 -7.21 -18.09
N ALA A 116 4.43 -6.94 -18.48
CA ALA A 116 4.76 -6.59 -19.87
C ALA A 116 4.46 -7.71 -20.90
N ALA A 117 4.39 -8.96 -20.45
CA ALA A 117 4.14 -10.12 -21.29
C ALA A 117 2.68 -10.54 -21.32
N GLU A 118 1.99 -10.52 -20.18
CA GLU A 118 0.66 -11.13 -19.99
C GLU A 118 -0.46 -10.08 -19.86
N ASN A 119 -0.20 -8.91 -19.23
CA ASN A 119 -1.17 -7.82 -19.01
C ASN A 119 -2.54 -8.33 -18.55
N PRO A 120 -2.68 -8.91 -17.34
CA PRO A 120 -3.87 -9.62 -16.91
C PRO A 120 -5.15 -8.79 -16.87
N ASP A 121 -5.06 -7.48 -16.54
CA ASP A 121 -6.20 -6.58 -16.49
C ASP A 121 -6.59 -6.05 -17.88
N GLY A 122 -5.72 -6.24 -18.90
CA GLY A 122 -5.93 -5.76 -20.27
C GLY A 122 -5.87 -4.24 -20.40
N GLY A 123 -5.41 -3.55 -19.37
CA GLY A 123 -5.26 -2.10 -19.32
C GLY A 123 -3.97 -1.57 -19.97
N GLU A 124 -3.50 -0.44 -19.47
CA GLU A 124 -2.17 0.09 -19.83
C GLU A 124 -1.09 -0.81 -19.21
N ILE A 125 -0.10 -1.21 -20.00
CA ILE A 125 1.02 -2.03 -19.53
C ILE A 125 1.88 -1.17 -18.57
N ASP A 126 1.65 -1.32 -17.28
CA ASP A 126 2.42 -0.68 -16.22
C ASP A 126 2.45 -1.59 -14.99
N SER A 127 3.52 -1.55 -14.23
CA SER A 127 3.71 -2.40 -13.05
C SER A 127 4.31 -1.60 -11.90
N ASN A 128 3.67 -1.72 -10.76
CA ASN A 128 4.13 -1.15 -9.49
C ASN A 128 3.93 -2.18 -8.38
N PRO A 129 4.76 -3.24 -8.30
CA PRO A 129 4.68 -4.21 -7.21
C PRO A 129 4.84 -3.48 -5.88
N PHE A 130 3.80 -3.53 -5.05
CA PHE A 130 3.73 -2.68 -3.88
C PHE A 130 3.83 -3.48 -2.58
N ASP A 131 3.08 -4.56 -2.44
CA ASP A 131 3.02 -5.37 -1.23
C ASP A 131 3.11 -6.87 -1.53
N LEU A 132 3.51 -7.68 -0.53
CA LEU A 132 3.66 -9.12 -0.65
C LEU A 132 3.17 -9.88 0.59
N ALA A 133 2.52 -11.01 0.39
CA ALA A 133 2.17 -11.93 1.45
C ALA A 133 2.77 -13.33 1.22
N ARG A 134 3.22 -13.96 2.32
CA ARG A 134 3.79 -15.30 2.25
C ARG A 134 2.70 -16.37 2.28
N LEU A 135 2.76 -17.30 1.32
CA LEU A 135 2.07 -18.58 1.36
C LEU A 135 3.01 -19.71 1.82
N GLY A 136 2.45 -20.80 2.26
CA GLY A 136 3.22 -22.01 2.55
C GLY A 136 3.92 -22.57 1.30
N GLY A 137 4.97 -23.40 1.49
CA GLY A 137 5.65 -24.09 0.38
C GLY A 137 6.58 -23.21 -0.47
N GLY A 138 6.89 -22.00 -0.02
CA GLY A 138 7.77 -21.09 -0.76
C GLY A 138 7.04 -20.20 -1.76
N ARG A 139 5.73 -20.24 -1.79
CA ARG A 139 4.85 -19.37 -2.61
C ARG A 139 4.72 -17.99 -1.98
N VAL A 140 4.56 -16.98 -2.82
CA VAL A 140 4.39 -15.58 -2.44
C VAL A 140 3.28 -14.96 -3.27
N LEU A 141 2.36 -14.23 -2.63
CA LEU A 141 1.42 -13.33 -3.30
C LEU A 141 2.06 -11.97 -3.46
N VAL A 142 1.71 -11.26 -4.52
CA VAL A 142 2.15 -9.89 -4.79
C VAL A 142 0.95 -9.07 -5.24
N ALA A 143 0.68 -7.95 -4.57
CA ALA A 143 -0.21 -6.92 -5.06
C ALA A 143 0.58 -6.00 -6.00
N ASP A 144 0.17 -5.94 -7.27
CA ASP A 144 0.75 -5.02 -8.26
C ASP A 144 -0.22 -3.87 -8.52
N ALA A 145 0.11 -2.72 -7.95
CA ALA A 145 -0.78 -1.57 -7.89
C ALA A 145 -1.12 -1.00 -9.27
N ALA A 146 -0.16 -0.96 -10.19
CA ALA A 146 -0.40 -0.40 -11.53
C ALA A 146 -1.02 -1.43 -12.48
N ALA A 147 -0.77 -2.72 -12.26
CA ALA A 147 -1.40 -3.82 -13.01
C ALA A 147 -2.81 -4.16 -12.52
N ASN A 148 -3.30 -3.53 -11.47
CA ASN A 148 -4.62 -3.81 -10.85
C ASN A 148 -4.84 -5.30 -10.54
N ALA A 149 -3.77 -6.01 -10.17
CA ALA A 149 -3.74 -7.46 -10.11
C ALA A 149 -3.14 -8.00 -8.81
N LEU A 150 -3.68 -9.14 -8.38
CA LEU A 150 -3.05 -10.03 -7.42
C LEU A 150 -2.30 -11.11 -8.19
N LEU A 151 -1.00 -11.19 -7.96
CA LEU A 151 -0.12 -12.18 -8.58
C LEU A 151 0.31 -13.24 -7.56
N ILE A 152 0.74 -14.39 -8.06
CA ILE A 152 1.36 -15.44 -7.27
C ILE A 152 2.71 -15.83 -7.89
N VAL A 153 3.71 -15.99 -7.04
CA VAL A 153 5.01 -16.53 -7.45
C VAL A 153 5.20 -17.90 -6.82
N GLU A 154 5.40 -18.90 -7.66
CA GLU A 154 5.67 -20.30 -7.27
C GLU A 154 6.87 -20.81 -8.06
N ASP A 155 7.90 -21.33 -7.35
CA ASP A 155 9.15 -21.83 -7.94
C ASP A 155 9.81 -20.85 -8.93
N GLY A 156 9.65 -19.54 -8.69
CA GLY A 156 10.21 -18.48 -9.53
C GLY A 156 9.40 -18.16 -10.79
N GLN A 157 8.27 -18.81 -11.00
CA GLN A 157 7.31 -18.49 -12.05
C GLN A 157 6.23 -17.59 -11.49
N VAL A 158 5.83 -16.59 -12.28
CA VAL A 158 4.74 -15.66 -11.93
C VAL A 158 3.49 -16.10 -12.69
N ASP A 159 2.36 -16.07 -11.99
CA ASP A 159 1.02 -16.24 -12.56
C ASP A 159 0.08 -15.23 -11.87
N TRP A 160 -1.09 -14.97 -12.43
CA TRP A 160 -2.05 -14.09 -11.78
C TRP A 160 -3.20 -14.85 -11.12
N VAL A 161 -3.63 -14.33 -9.98
CA VAL A 161 -4.73 -14.87 -9.18
C VAL A 161 -6.03 -14.18 -9.55
N ALA A 162 -6.03 -12.84 -9.48
CA ALA A 162 -7.22 -12.02 -9.70
C ALA A 162 -6.85 -10.64 -10.26
N THR A 163 -7.80 -10.06 -11.00
CA THR A 163 -7.79 -8.64 -11.38
C THR A 163 -9.01 -7.93 -10.79
N LEU A 164 -8.84 -6.67 -10.40
CA LEU A 164 -9.93 -5.83 -9.90
C LEU A 164 -10.54 -4.99 -11.03
N PRO A 165 -11.87 -4.75 -11.01
CA PRO A 165 -12.54 -3.93 -12.02
C PRO A 165 -12.36 -2.44 -11.78
N GLY A 166 -12.36 -1.64 -12.86
CA GLY A 166 -12.62 -0.21 -12.77
C GLY A 166 -14.04 0.08 -12.28
N GLU A 167 -14.26 1.26 -11.71
CA GLU A 167 -15.55 1.69 -11.18
C GLU A 167 -15.84 3.13 -11.58
N LEU A 168 -17.10 3.45 -11.93
CA LEU A 168 -17.54 4.84 -12.08
C LEU A 168 -17.68 5.49 -10.70
N VAL A 169 -16.92 6.55 -10.46
CA VAL A 169 -16.85 7.23 -9.18
C VAL A 169 -17.04 8.74 -9.32
N PRO A 170 -17.58 9.43 -8.28
CA PRO A 170 -17.78 10.87 -8.31
C PRO A 170 -16.45 11.65 -8.36
N THR A 171 -16.47 12.80 -9.06
CA THR A 171 -15.32 13.72 -9.18
C THR A 171 -15.32 14.86 -8.17
N ASP A 172 -16.26 14.87 -7.23
CA ASP A 172 -16.49 15.97 -6.30
C ASP A 172 -15.29 16.25 -5.39
N ASN A 173 -14.61 15.19 -4.92
CA ASN A 173 -13.43 15.33 -4.09
C ASN A 173 -12.28 16.00 -4.86
N ALA A 174 -11.96 15.51 -6.06
CA ALA A 174 -10.93 16.13 -6.91
C ALA A 174 -11.22 17.60 -7.19
N LYS A 175 -12.48 17.95 -7.51
CA LYS A 175 -12.91 19.34 -7.73
C LYS A 175 -12.78 20.20 -6.48
N THR A 176 -13.09 19.65 -5.31
CA THR A 176 -12.95 20.33 -4.03
C THR A 176 -11.48 20.61 -3.73
N LEU A 177 -10.62 19.60 -3.84
CA LEU A 177 -9.17 19.72 -3.63
C LEU A 177 -8.54 20.72 -4.61
N ALA A 178 -8.96 20.69 -5.88
CA ALA A 178 -8.48 21.62 -6.90
C ALA A 178 -8.95 23.06 -6.68
N GLY A 179 -9.92 23.32 -5.79
CA GLY A 179 -10.43 24.67 -5.50
C GLY A 179 -11.44 25.19 -6.51
N CYS A 180 -12.18 24.30 -7.19
CA CYS A 180 -13.22 24.71 -8.14
C CYS A 180 -14.30 25.57 -7.47
N PRO A 181 -14.83 26.63 -8.14
CA PRO A 181 -14.65 26.95 -9.57
C PRO A 181 -13.44 27.86 -9.88
N ASN A 182 -12.55 28.14 -8.95
CA ASN A 182 -11.41 29.05 -9.11
C ASN A 182 -10.08 28.37 -8.79
N PRO A 183 -9.72 27.29 -9.51
CA PRO A 183 -8.50 26.52 -9.25
C PRO A 183 -7.24 27.28 -9.69
N PRO A 184 -6.05 26.89 -9.23
CA PRO A 184 -4.80 27.20 -9.90
C PRO A 184 -4.81 26.73 -11.36
N GLU A 185 -4.03 27.41 -12.25
CA GLU A 185 -4.04 27.16 -13.69
C GLU A 185 -3.74 25.69 -14.04
N GLU A 186 -2.79 25.09 -13.33
CA GLU A 186 -2.39 23.69 -13.49
C GLU A 186 -3.50 22.68 -13.21
N PHE A 187 -4.48 23.00 -12.36
CA PHE A 187 -5.61 22.16 -12.01
C PHE A 187 -6.93 22.59 -12.65
N ALA A 188 -6.93 23.60 -13.55
CA ALA A 188 -8.14 24.11 -14.18
C ALA A 188 -8.97 23.03 -14.90
N PHE A 189 -8.30 22.03 -15.50
CA PHE A 189 -8.93 20.91 -16.18
C PHE A 189 -9.80 20.03 -15.27
N VAL A 190 -9.51 20.01 -13.96
CA VAL A 190 -10.26 19.21 -12.97
C VAL A 190 -11.69 19.72 -12.84
N CYS A 191 -11.90 21.03 -12.94
CA CYS A 191 -13.22 21.62 -12.84
C CYS A 191 -14.16 21.27 -14.01
N ASP A 192 -13.59 20.91 -15.16
CA ASP A 192 -14.32 20.49 -16.36
C ASP A 192 -14.60 18.98 -16.40
N LEU A 193 -14.15 18.21 -15.41
CA LEU A 193 -14.46 16.78 -15.33
C LEU A 193 -15.98 16.57 -15.25
N PRO A 194 -16.53 15.52 -15.89
CA PRO A 194 -17.92 15.13 -15.70
C PRO A 194 -18.20 14.80 -14.22
N ALA A 195 -19.46 14.58 -13.87
CA ALA A 195 -19.84 14.26 -12.49
C ALA A 195 -19.22 12.96 -11.99
N GLU A 196 -19.04 12.00 -12.90
CA GLU A 196 -18.42 10.70 -12.63
C GLU A 196 -17.46 10.35 -13.75
N ILE A 197 -16.35 9.69 -13.40
CA ILE A 197 -15.40 9.07 -14.34
C ILE A 197 -15.01 7.70 -13.84
N GLU A 198 -14.47 6.87 -14.73
CA GLU A 198 -13.96 5.56 -14.37
C GLU A 198 -12.62 5.72 -13.62
N ALA A 199 -12.56 5.16 -12.41
CA ALA A 199 -11.35 5.06 -11.60
C ALA A 199 -10.76 3.65 -11.71
N GLN A 200 -9.44 3.58 -11.79
CA GLN A 200 -8.72 2.31 -11.63
C GLN A 200 -8.76 1.87 -10.16
N PRO A 201 -8.81 0.56 -9.86
CA PRO A 201 -8.82 0.08 -8.48
C PRO A 201 -7.51 0.38 -7.75
N VAL A 202 -6.35 0.15 -8.35
CA VAL A 202 -5.01 0.30 -7.79
C VAL A 202 -4.82 -0.61 -6.57
N THR A 203 -4.43 -1.87 -6.81
CA THR A 203 -4.24 -2.87 -5.75
C THR A 203 -3.02 -2.56 -4.89
N THR A 204 -3.21 -2.18 -3.64
CA THR A 204 -2.12 -1.69 -2.79
C THR A 204 -1.57 -2.72 -1.82
N SER A 205 -2.39 -3.57 -1.23
CA SER A 205 -1.89 -4.53 -0.24
C SER A 205 -2.63 -5.86 -0.28
N VAL A 206 -1.95 -6.93 0.16
CA VAL A 206 -2.48 -8.28 0.23
C VAL A 206 -2.16 -8.94 1.56
N ALA A 207 -3.17 -9.51 2.20
CA ALA A 207 -3.02 -10.32 3.40
C ALA A 207 -3.63 -11.72 3.22
N VAL A 208 -3.09 -12.71 3.93
CA VAL A 208 -3.70 -14.04 4.02
C VAL A 208 -4.51 -14.12 5.30
N GLY A 209 -5.81 -14.32 5.16
CA GLY A 209 -6.72 -14.40 6.29
C GLY A 209 -6.59 -15.67 7.12
N PRO A 210 -7.18 -15.68 8.32
CA PRO A 210 -7.21 -16.85 9.19
C PRO A 210 -7.98 -18.04 8.57
N ASP A 211 -8.86 -17.76 7.61
CA ASP A 211 -9.60 -18.75 6.81
C ASP A 211 -8.78 -19.29 5.62
N GLY A 212 -7.58 -18.77 5.40
CA GLY A 212 -6.70 -19.12 4.29
C GLY A 212 -7.02 -18.41 2.97
N ALA A 213 -8.08 -17.60 2.92
CA ALA A 213 -8.40 -16.76 1.75
C ALA A 213 -7.42 -15.59 1.62
N PHE A 214 -7.39 -15.00 0.42
CA PHE A 214 -6.58 -13.82 0.15
C PHE A 214 -7.45 -12.57 0.27
N TYR A 215 -6.94 -11.57 0.97
CA TYR A 215 -7.59 -10.28 1.12
C TYR A 215 -6.75 -9.24 0.38
N LEU A 216 -7.38 -8.52 -0.54
CA LEU A 216 -6.74 -7.57 -1.43
C LEU A 216 -7.39 -6.21 -1.25
N SER A 217 -6.61 -5.18 -0.98
CA SER A 217 -7.09 -3.81 -0.87
C SER A 217 -6.93 -3.03 -2.17
N GLU A 218 -7.75 -1.99 -2.33
CA GLU A 218 -7.64 -1.03 -3.41
C GLU A 218 -7.60 0.41 -2.88
N LEU A 219 -6.76 1.25 -3.53
CA LEU A 219 -6.62 2.66 -3.21
C LEU A 219 -7.75 3.51 -3.84
N LYS A 220 -8.25 3.14 -5.01
CA LYS A 220 -8.95 3.96 -6.01
C LYS A 220 -8.10 5.10 -6.56
N GLY A 221 -7.68 4.95 -7.80
CA GLY A 221 -6.92 5.94 -8.56
C GLY A 221 -7.70 7.23 -8.81
N ASP A 222 -7.26 7.99 -9.82
CA ASP A 222 -7.98 9.19 -10.23
C ASP A 222 -9.47 8.92 -10.45
N PRO A 223 -10.37 9.76 -9.94
CA PRO A 223 -10.21 11.12 -9.39
C PRO A 223 -10.05 11.18 -7.86
N ALA A 224 -9.51 10.16 -7.22
CA ALA A 224 -9.28 10.08 -5.78
C ALA A 224 -10.58 10.27 -4.94
N PRO A 225 -11.60 9.43 -5.18
CA PRO A 225 -12.89 9.56 -4.52
C PRO A 225 -12.81 9.21 -3.04
N LEU A 226 -13.64 9.86 -2.21
CA LEU A 226 -13.80 9.49 -0.80
C LEU A 226 -14.77 8.32 -0.66
N GLY A 227 -14.52 7.41 0.29
CA GLY A 227 -15.42 6.32 0.64
C GLY A 227 -15.63 5.29 -0.47
N ARG A 228 -14.66 5.10 -1.36
CA ARG A 228 -14.78 4.17 -2.50
C ARG A 228 -13.72 3.08 -2.52
N SER A 229 -12.76 3.12 -1.62
CA SER A 229 -11.80 2.04 -1.43
C SER A 229 -12.48 0.83 -0.80
N GLN A 230 -12.12 -0.37 -1.26
CA GLN A 230 -12.76 -1.62 -0.87
C GLN A 230 -11.70 -2.66 -0.51
N ILE A 231 -12.14 -3.68 0.22
CA ILE A 231 -11.36 -4.88 0.52
C ILE A 231 -12.08 -6.08 -0.10
N TRP A 232 -11.35 -6.78 -0.95
CA TRP A 232 -11.79 -7.96 -1.67
C TRP A 232 -11.29 -9.23 -0.99
N ARG A 233 -12.18 -10.21 -0.80
CA ARG A 233 -11.84 -11.57 -0.37
C ARG A 233 -11.84 -12.48 -1.59
N ILE A 234 -10.74 -13.19 -1.79
CA ILE A 234 -10.49 -14.07 -2.92
C ILE A 234 -10.26 -15.48 -2.40
N GLU A 235 -10.95 -16.48 -2.96
CA GLU A 235 -10.81 -17.87 -2.54
C GLU A 235 -9.36 -18.37 -2.74
N PRO A 236 -8.81 -19.20 -1.83
CA PRO A 236 -7.38 -19.57 -1.82
C PRO A 236 -6.93 -20.36 -3.05
N ASP A 237 -7.87 -21.06 -3.71
CA ASP A 237 -7.62 -21.83 -4.92
C ASP A 237 -7.93 -21.06 -6.21
N ALA A 238 -8.35 -19.79 -6.09
CA ALA A 238 -8.67 -18.93 -7.22
C ALA A 238 -7.45 -18.72 -8.13
N ARG A 239 -7.71 -18.76 -9.43
CA ARG A 239 -6.75 -18.41 -10.48
C ARG A 239 -7.49 -17.79 -11.63
N HIS A 240 -6.90 -16.76 -12.23
CA HIS A 240 -7.42 -16.05 -13.39
C HIS A 240 -8.85 -15.52 -13.18
N VAL A 241 -9.14 -15.02 -11.98
CA VAL A 241 -10.45 -14.50 -11.56
C VAL A 241 -10.57 -13.03 -11.91
N GLN A 242 -11.69 -12.65 -12.50
CA GLN A 242 -12.07 -11.24 -12.66
C GLN A 242 -13.05 -10.86 -11.55
N CYS A 243 -12.59 -10.15 -10.54
CA CYS A 243 -13.40 -9.67 -9.44
C CYS A 243 -14.58 -8.82 -9.93
N GLY A 244 -15.67 -8.78 -9.16
CA GLY A 244 -16.91 -8.13 -9.59
C GLY A 244 -17.83 -8.98 -10.46
N THR A 245 -17.30 -10.01 -11.14
CA THR A 245 -18.11 -10.94 -11.95
C THR A 245 -17.96 -12.40 -11.53
N ASP A 246 -16.83 -12.78 -10.98
CA ASP A 246 -16.55 -14.14 -10.54
C ASP A 246 -16.92 -14.33 -9.05
N PRO A 247 -17.68 -15.37 -8.68
CA PRO A 247 -18.07 -15.62 -7.30
C PRO A 247 -16.91 -16.00 -6.37
N ALA A 248 -15.75 -16.35 -6.89
CA ALA A 248 -14.55 -16.61 -6.11
C ALA A 248 -13.88 -15.33 -5.56
N CYS A 249 -14.41 -14.15 -5.94
CA CYS A 249 -13.94 -12.85 -5.47
C CYS A 249 -15.12 -11.98 -5.05
N THR A 250 -15.15 -11.54 -3.79
CA THR A 250 -16.26 -10.76 -3.21
C THR A 250 -15.74 -9.60 -2.38
N VAL A 251 -16.45 -8.47 -2.38
CA VAL A 251 -16.19 -7.36 -1.47
C VAL A 251 -16.60 -7.76 -0.05
N VAL A 252 -15.77 -7.52 0.95
CA VAL A 252 -16.01 -7.83 2.37
C VAL A 252 -16.00 -6.60 3.26
N ALA A 253 -15.43 -5.49 2.81
CA ALA A 253 -15.56 -4.19 3.45
C ALA A 253 -15.48 -3.10 2.37
N ASP A 254 -16.21 -2.01 2.56
CA ASP A 254 -16.27 -0.85 1.67
C ASP A 254 -16.41 0.45 2.47
N GLY A 255 -16.54 1.57 1.79
CA GLY A 255 -16.72 2.88 2.41
C GLY A 255 -15.42 3.49 2.95
N LEU A 256 -14.28 2.90 2.66
CA LEU A 256 -12.95 3.35 3.07
C LEU A 256 -12.37 4.35 2.03
N THR A 257 -11.31 5.08 2.41
CA THR A 257 -10.69 6.11 1.57
C THR A 257 -9.20 5.87 1.39
N SER A 258 -8.75 5.60 0.18
CA SER A 258 -7.32 5.54 -0.16
C SER A 258 -6.52 4.54 0.72
N ILE A 259 -6.98 3.28 0.74
CA ILE A 259 -6.30 2.20 1.46
C ILE A 259 -4.91 1.97 0.85
N VAL A 260 -3.89 1.92 1.69
CA VAL A 260 -2.50 1.65 1.27
C VAL A 260 -1.92 0.37 1.84
N ASP A 261 -2.41 -0.10 3.01
CA ASP A 261 -1.93 -1.34 3.61
C ASP A 261 -3.00 -2.04 4.43
N ILE A 262 -2.92 -3.39 4.53
CA ILE A 262 -3.78 -4.22 5.36
C ILE A 262 -2.99 -5.33 6.06
N ASN A 263 -3.30 -5.60 7.34
CA ASN A 263 -2.63 -6.65 8.10
C ASN A 263 -3.56 -7.31 9.10
N PHE A 264 -3.63 -8.65 9.13
CA PHE A 264 -4.42 -9.35 10.13
C PHE A 264 -3.74 -9.39 11.50
N GLY A 265 -4.51 -9.06 12.53
CA GLY A 265 -4.15 -9.30 13.91
C GLY A 265 -4.31 -10.78 14.33
N PRO A 266 -3.70 -11.19 15.45
CA PRO A 266 -3.83 -12.55 15.98
C PRO A 266 -5.25 -12.88 16.45
N ASP A 267 -6.10 -11.90 16.61
CA ASP A 267 -7.54 -12.00 16.94
C ASP A 267 -8.41 -12.23 15.69
N GLY A 268 -7.80 -12.17 14.50
CA GLY A 268 -8.50 -12.33 13.22
C GLY A 268 -9.14 -11.04 12.69
N MET A 269 -8.95 -9.91 13.37
CA MET A 269 -9.36 -8.60 12.86
C MET A 269 -8.37 -8.08 11.82
N LEU A 270 -8.87 -7.37 10.83
CA LEU A 270 -8.05 -6.78 9.77
C LEU A 270 -7.78 -5.30 10.08
N HIS A 271 -6.51 -4.95 10.29
CA HIS A 271 -6.08 -3.56 10.41
C HIS A 271 -5.83 -2.98 9.03
N VAL A 272 -6.36 -1.79 8.78
CA VAL A 272 -6.39 -1.12 7.48
C VAL A 272 -5.78 0.26 7.62
N VAL A 273 -4.89 0.65 6.72
CA VAL A 273 -4.31 2.00 6.69
C VAL A 273 -4.93 2.80 5.55
N GLU A 274 -5.53 3.92 5.90
CA GLU A 274 -5.93 4.97 4.95
C GLU A 274 -4.89 6.10 5.01
N ILE A 275 -4.30 6.44 3.87
CA ILE A 275 -3.15 7.37 3.82
C ILE A 275 -3.52 8.79 4.26
N ASP A 276 -4.72 9.24 3.93
CA ASP A 276 -5.31 10.53 4.35
C ASP A 276 -6.82 10.50 4.09
N GLU A 277 -7.62 11.01 5.03
CA GLU A 277 -9.08 11.05 4.91
C GLU A 277 -9.58 12.02 3.82
N ALA A 278 -8.75 12.97 3.38
CA ALA A 278 -9.00 13.79 2.20
C ALA A 278 -8.55 13.13 0.89
N SER A 279 -8.10 11.88 0.94
CA SER A 279 -7.58 11.00 -0.09
C SER A 279 -6.09 11.14 -0.40
N TRP A 280 -5.55 10.17 -1.14
CA TRP A 280 -4.17 10.16 -1.62
C TRP A 280 -3.83 11.41 -2.45
N ALA A 281 -4.80 12.00 -3.15
CA ALA A 281 -4.58 13.22 -3.94
C ALA A 281 -4.24 14.44 -3.07
N ALA A 282 -4.74 14.49 -1.83
CA ALA A 282 -4.34 15.53 -0.88
C ALA A 282 -2.85 15.41 -0.55
N VAL A 283 -2.36 14.18 -0.32
CA VAL A 283 -0.93 13.93 -0.03
C VAL A 283 -0.03 14.29 -1.20
N GLU A 284 -0.44 13.96 -2.43
CA GLU A 284 0.42 14.11 -3.61
C GLU A 284 0.38 15.51 -4.21
N PHE A 285 -0.80 16.14 -4.26
CA PHE A 285 -1.01 17.38 -5.01
C PHE A 285 -1.45 18.57 -4.17
N PHE A 286 -2.08 18.32 -3.02
CA PHE A 286 -2.73 19.37 -2.21
C PHE A 286 -2.36 19.25 -0.72
N PRO A 287 -1.07 19.32 -0.36
CA PRO A 287 -0.62 19.02 1.01
C PRO A 287 -1.23 19.95 2.08
N ASP A 288 -1.67 21.14 1.71
CA ASP A 288 -2.39 22.07 2.61
C ASP A 288 -3.83 21.60 2.92
N ALA A 289 -4.35 20.65 2.15
CA ALA A 289 -5.68 20.06 2.35
C ALA A 289 -5.65 18.72 3.10
N MET A 290 -4.47 18.22 3.45
CA MET A 290 -4.35 16.99 4.25
C MET A 290 -5.02 17.16 5.62
N VAL A 291 -5.73 16.14 6.04
CA VAL A 291 -6.41 16.08 7.36
C VAL A 291 -5.82 15.00 8.27
N GLY A 292 -4.97 14.16 7.71
CA GLY A 292 -4.35 13.00 8.35
C GLY A 292 -5.03 11.70 7.95
N GLY A 293 -4.26 10.61 8.02
CA GLY A 293 -4.75 9.27 7.75
C GLY A 293 -5.17 8.54 9.01
N THR A 294 -5.73 7.34 8.81
CA THR A 294 -6.30 6.51 9.87
C THR A 294 -5.72 5.10 9.87
N ILE A 295 -5.90 4.43 11.01
CA ILE A 295 -5.87 2.97 11.09
C ILE A 295 -7.24 2.53 11.55
N ASP A 296 -7.89 1.71 10.71
CA ASP A 296 -9.17 1.08 11.00
C ASP A 296 -8.98 -0.39 11.37
N VAL A 297 -9.90 -0.89 12.19
CA VAL A 297 -10.00 -2.32 12.51
C VAL A 297 -11.31 -2.84 11.97
N CYS A 298 -11.23 -3.75 11.01
CA CYS A 298 -12.37 -4.31 10.29
C CYS A 298 -12.62 -5.77 10.68
N ASP A 299 -13.88 -6.08 11.00
CA ASP A 299 -14.38 -7.45 11.03
C ASP A 299 -14.84 -7.85 9.63
N VAL A 300 -14.00 -8.60 8.93
CA VAL A 300 -14.25 -9.03 7.54
C VAL A 300 -15.44 -10.00 7.40
N THR A 301 -16.01 -10.49 8.49
CA THR A 301 -17.22 -11.35 8.47
C THR A 301 -18.50 -10.52 8.46
N THR A 302 -18.45 -9.32 9.02
CA THR A 302 -19.59 -8.39 9.09
C THR A 302 -19.45 -7.19 8.15
N GLY A 303 -18.23 -6.91 7.68
CA GLY A 303 -17.89 -5.73 6.88
C GLY A 303 -17.81 -4.44 7.71
N VAL A 304 -17.87 -4.53 9.04
CA VAL A 304 -17.84 -3.35 9.91
C VAL A 304 -16.41 -2.99 10.25
N CYS A 305 -16.02 -1.74 9.93
CA CYS A 305 -14.75 -1.13 10.30
C CYS A 305 -14.95 -0.06 11.39
N THR A 306 -13.97 0.08 12.27
CA THR A 306 -13.96 1.10 13.34
C THR A 306 -12.58 1.72 13.44
N GLU A 307 -12.52 3.03 13.58
CA GLU A 307 -11.27 3.77 13.72
C GLU A 307 -10.54 3.39 15.03
N GLU A 308 -9.28 2.98 14.93
CA GLU A 308 -8.39 2.74 16.06
C GLU A 308 -7.47 3.92 16.31
N ALA A 309 -6.98 4.57 15.24
CA ALA A 309 -6.15 5.78 15.31
C ALA A 309 -6.46 6.72 14.16
N THR A 310 -6.47 8.03 14.42
CA THR A 310 -6.78 9.07 13.43
C THR A 310 -5.74 10.19 13.46
N GLY A 311 -5.73 11.03 12.42
CA GLY A 311 -4.84 12.19 12.34
C GLY A 311 -3.35 11.82 12.20
N LEU A 312 -3.05 10.63 11.71
CA LEU A 312 -1.69 10.19 11.46
C LEU A 312 -1.12 10.91 10.23
N THR A 313 0.12 11.36 10.33
CA THR A 313 0.78 12.01 9.19
C THR A 313 1.28 10.97 8.21
N ILE A 314 0.64 10.89 7.03
CA ILE A 314 1.02 10.00 5.93
C ILE A 314 1.39 8.59 6.43
N PRO A 315 0.44 7.86 7.05
CA PRO A 315 0.66 6.47 7.38
C PRO A 315 0.66 5.64 6.09
N ILE A 316 1.60 4.69 5.95
CA ILE A 316 1.71 3.86 4.74
C ILE A 316 1.64 2.37 5.06
N ALA A 317 2.14 1.94 6.21
CA ALA A 317 2.20 0.52 6.53
C ALA A 317 1.79 0.25 7.97
N VAL A 318 1.15 -0.89 8.20
CA VAL A 318 0.78 -1.39 9.52
C VAL A 318 1.24 -2.82 9.71
N VAL A 319 1.64 -3.17 10.91
CA VAL A 319 1.90 -4.55 11.29
C VAL A 319 1.39 -4.83 12.70
N VAL A 320 0.72 -5.95 12.86
CA VAL A 320 0.25 -6.45 14.16
C VAL A 320 1.14 -7.59 14.61
N LYS A 321 1.70 -7.47 15.80
CA LYS A 321 2.52 -8.54 16.40
C LYS A 321 1.66 -9.63 17.02
N ASP A 322 2.23 -10.83 17.24
CA ASP A 322 1.57 -11.97 17.90
C ASP A 322 0.99 -11.64 19.30
N ASN A 323 1.47 -10.58 19.94
CA ASN A 323 0.97 -10.11 21.24
C ASN A 323 -0.11 -9.02 21.13
N GLY A 324 -0.61 -8.75 19.93
CA GLY A 324 -1.64 -7.77 19.65
C GLY A 324 -1.17 -6.32 19.57
N LYS A 325 0.14 -6.03 19.72
CA LYS A 325 0.66 -4.68 19.54
C LYS A 325 0.67 -4.29 18.08
N VAL A 326 0.14 -3.11 17.79
CA VAL A 326 0.04 -2.52 16.45
C VAL A 326 1.17 -1.52 16.25
N PHE A 327 1.85 -1.57 15.13
CA PHE A 327 2.87 -0.62 14.72
C PHE A 327 2.57 -0.07 13.35
N ALA A 328 2.80 1.22 13.15
CA ALA A 328 2.61 1.89 11.86
C ALA A 328 3.86 2.66 11.44
N ALA A 329 4.07 2.75 10.12
CA ALA A 329 4.99 3.69 9.51
C ALA A 329 4.25 5.02 9.29
N VAL A 330 4.74 6.10 9.88
CA VAL A 330 4.15 7.44 9.78
C VAL A 330 5.15 8.44 9.22
N SER A 331 4.69 9.58 8.71
CA SER A 331 5.51 10.53 7.94
C SER A 331 6.32 9.80 6.85
N ALA A 332 5.80 8.69 6.36
CA ALA A 332 6.56 7.65 5.69
C ALA A 332 7.16 8.10 4.35
N LEU A 333 6.60 9.12 3.71
CA LEU A 333 7.09 9.72 2.46
C LEU A 333 8.05 10.90 2.70
N ILE A 334 8.26 11.34 3.95
CA ILE A 334 9.02 12.56 4.26
C ILE A 334 10.43 12.18 4.71
N PRO A 335 11.48 12.46 3.90
CA PRO A 335 12.86 12.20 4.31
C PRO A 335 13.22 12.89 5.62
N GLY A 336 13.84 12.15 6.55
CA GLY A 336 14.24 12.65 7.86
C GLY A 336 13.12 12.76 8.90
N GLU A 337 11.85 12.51 8.51
CA GLU A 337 10.70 12.50 9.43
C GLU A 337 10.02 11.13 9.52
N ALA A 338 10.34 10.24 8.57
CA ALA A 338 9.78 8.90 8.55
C ALA A 338 10.09 8.13 9.84
N ALA A 339 9.06 7.56 10.44
CA ALA A 339 9.17 6.86 11.73
C ALA A 339 8.26 5.64 11.80
N VAL A 340 8.62 4.70 12.67
CA VAL A 340 7.74 3.60 13.07
C VAL A 340 7.27 3.86 14.49
N VAL A 341 5.96 3.82 14.72
CA VAL A 341 5.32 4.11 16.01
C VAL A 341 4.45 2.95 16.48
N GLU A 342 4.29 2.76 17.78
CA GLU A 342 3.31 1.84 18.37
C GLU A 342 1.97 2.58 18.50
N ILE A 343 0.89 2.01 17.97
CA ILE A 343 -0.46 2.57 18.03
C ILE A 343 -1.12 2.15 19.34
N GLY A 344 -1.88 3.07 19.96
CA GLY A 344 -2.62 2.80 21.21
C GLY A 344 -1.75 2.67 22.46
N ALA A 345 -0.48 3.13 22.43
CA ALA A 345 0.45 3.08 23.57
C ALA A 345 0.26 4.24 24.55
#